data_c9c6c8738871533b2560674c83df669c
#
_entry.id   c9c6c8738871533b2560674c83df669c
#
_cell.length_a   1.000
_cell.length_b   1.000
_cell.length_c   1.000
_cell.angle_alpha   90.00
_cell.angle_beta   90.00
_cell.angle_gamma   90.00
#
_symmetry.space_group_name_H-M   'P 1'
#
loop_
_entity.id
_entity.type
_entity.pdbx_description
1 polymer ?
#
loop_
_entity_poly.entity_id
_entity_poly.type
_entity_poly.pdbx_seq_one_letter_code
_entity_poly.pdbx_strand_id
1 'polypeptide(L)'
;MDRRTFMTWMGLGLLADCLPVAIAASAEPTFRLAKARSDGFVAVGTLSELQRKGVIKTSQFSAGPLLVIRNPQDPSKAIAVNSICPHKGCEVDWKAKNSQFVCPCHGAKFTPEGTVVKGPATKSLTSFKAKIEGNSVLVKSV
;
A
#
# COMPACT_ATOMS: atom_id res chain seq x y z
N MET A 1 -37.25 64.14 -32.80
CA MET A 1 -37.00 62.75 -32.44
C MET A 1 -35.86 62.23 -33.31
N ASP A 2 -34.66 62.44 -32.83
CA ASP A 2 -33.48 62.09 -33.60
C ASP A 2 -33.01 60.67 -33.30
N ARG A 3 -33.11 59.87 -34.34
CA ARG A 3 -32.74 58.46 -34.33
C ARG A 3 -31.19 58.23 -34.40
N ARG A 4 -30.40 59.19 -33.93
CA ARG A 4 -28.94 59.13 -34.14
C ARG A 4 -28.08 58.97 -32.90
N THR A 5 -28.68 58.66 -31.75
CA THR A 5 -27.92 58.53 -30.49
C THR A 5 -27.86 57.09 -29.96
N PHE A 6 -28.22 56.09 -30.75
CA PHE A 6 -28.25 54.70 -30.28
C PHE A 6 -27.07 53.83 -30.73
N MET A 7 -26.06 54.41 -31.35
CA MET A 7 -24.99 53.63 -31.96
C MET A 7 -23.59 53.88 -31.34
N THR A 8 -23.51 54.20 -30.07
CA THR A 8 -22.20 54.42 -29.46
C THR A 8 -21.97 53.66 -28.14
N TRP A 9 -22.68 52.57 -27.94
CA TRP A 9 -22.49 51.74 -26.75
C TRP A 9 -22.25 50.26 -27.07
N MET A 10 -21.66 49.99 -28.21
CA MET A 10 -21.12 48.66 -28.51
C MET A 10 -19.62 48.74 -28.62
N GLY A 11 -18.91 48.65 -27.51
CA GLY A 11 -17.45 48.69 -27.59
C GLY A 11 -16.76 48.52 -26.25
N LEU A 12 -17.32 47.78 -25.33
CA LEU A 12 -16.52 47.24 -24.25
C LEU A 12 -16.61 45.72 -24.30
N GLY A 13 -15.73 45.13 -25.10
CA GLY A 13 -15.45 43.72 -25.04
C GLY A 13 -14.98 43.37 -23.64
N LEU A 14 -15.82 42.71 -22.89
CA LEU A 14 -15.37 41.97 -21.74
C LEU A 14 -14.48 40.85 -22.27
N LEU A 15 -13.20 41.06 -22.22
CA LEU A 15 -12.24 39.97 -22.25
C LEU A 15 -12.49 39.18 -20.98
N ALA A 16 -13.36 38.17 -21.08
CA ALA A 16 -13.40 37.14 -20.12
C ALA A 16 -12.06 36.41 -20.20
N ASP A 17 -11.14 36.79 -19.33
CA ASP A 17 -9.99 35.98 -19.04
C ASP A 17 -10.51 34.64 -18.53
N CYS A 18 -10.73 33.71 -19.44
CA CYS A 18 -10.83 32.30 -19.10
C CYS A 18 -9.44 31.87 -18.63
N LEU A 19 -9.17 32.08 -17.35
CA LEU A 19 -8.04 31.42 -16.72
C LEU A 19 -8.25 29.92 -16.88
N PRO A 20 -7.29 29.20 -17.48
CA PRO A 20 -7.39 27.76 -17.47
C PRO A 20 -7.35 27.32 -16.01
N VAL A 21 -8.46 26.83 -15.52
CA VAL A 21 -8.45 26.07 -14.27
C VAL A 21 -7.53 24.89 -14.52
N ALA A 22 -6.30 25.00 -14.07
CA ALA A 22 -5.41 23.86 -14.03
C ALA A 22 -6.07 22.86 -13.08
N ILE A 23 -6.81 21.93 -13.66
CA ILE A 23 -7.20 20.73 -12.94
C ILE A 23 -5.89 20.03 -12.60
N ALA A 24 -5.40 20.26 -11.40
CA ALA A 24 -4.36 19.45 -10.87
C ALA A 24 -4.93 18.03 -10.84
N ALA A 25 -4.61 17.25 -11.86
CA ALA A 25 -4.83 15.82 -11.80
C ALA A 25 -4.07 15.34 -10.58
N SER A 26 -4.79 15.01 -9.53
CA SER A 26 -4.24 14.28 -8.41
C SER A 26 -3.83 12.93 -8.97
N ALA A 27 -2.59 12.87 -9.47
CA ALA A 27 -1.97 11.62 -9.82
C ALA A 27 -1.90 10.83 -8.53
N GLU A 28 -2.76 9.85 -8.39
CA GLU A 28 -2.59 8.80 -7.40
C GLU A 28 -1.15 8.33 -7.55
N PRO A 29 -0.35 8.35 -6.49
CA PRO A 29 1.00 7.83 -6.59
C PRO A 29 0.89 6.34 -6.87
N THR A 30 0.96 5.98 -8.15
CA THR A 30 1.17 4.59 -8.51
C THR A 30 2.50 4.21 -7.90
N PHE A 31 2.44 3.54 -6.77
CA PHE A 31 3.63 3.03 -6.11
C PHE A 31 4.28 2.00 -7.05
N ARG A 32 5.20 2.48 -7.87
CA ARG A 32 6.08 1.59 -8.63
C ARG A 32 7.05 0.98 -7.62
N LEU A 33 7.11 -0.35 -7.60
CA LEU A 33 8.19 -1.06 -6.91
C LEU A 33 9.51 -0.40 -7.29
N ALA A 34 10.08 0.33 -6.36
CA ALA A 34 11.35 0.98 -6.58
C ALA A 34 12.41 -0.07 -6.88
N LYS A 35 13.28 0.23 -7.84
CA LYS A 35 14.45 -0.58 -8.14
C LYS A 35 15.16 -0.98 -6.84
N ALA A 36 15.55 -2.25 -6.73
CA ALA A 36 16.26 -2.77 -5.57
C ALA A 36 17.45 -1.86 -5.21
N ARG A 37 17.50 -1.46 -3.96
CA ARG A 37 18.62 -0.67 -3.41
C ARG A 37 19.87 -1.53 -3.33
N SER A 38 21.03 -0.88 -3.24
CA SER A 38 22.34 -1.58 -3.07
C SER A 38 22.39 -2.46 -1.83
N ASP A 39 21.58 -2.17 -0.79
CA ASP A 39 21.44 -2.98 0.42
C ASP A 39 20.50 -4.20 0.25
N GLY A 40 19.91 -4.38 -0.92
CA GLY A 40 19.00 -5.48 -1.25
C GLY A 40 17.57 -5.30 -0.75
N PHE A 41 17.24 -4.19 -0.09
CA PHE A 41 15.88 -3.88 0.31
C PHE A 41 15.08 -3.30 -0.85
N VAL A 42 13.81 -3.68 -0.93
CA VAL A 42 12.84 -3.20 -1.92
C VAL A 42 11.69 -2.51 -1.20
N ALA A 43 11.33 -1.31 -1.65
CA ALA A 43 10.16 -0.62 -1.14
C ALA A 43 8.88 -1.33 -1.63
N VAL A 44 8.05 -1.77 -0.71
CA VAL A 44 6.82 -2.52 -1.00
C VAL A 44 5.54 -1.74 -0.70
N GLY A 45 5.66 -0.62 -0.02
CA GLY A 45 4.55 0.26 0.31
C GLY A 45 4.98 1.44 1.15
N THR A 46 4.01 2.17 1.66
CA THR A 46 4.24 3.33 2.54
C THR A 46 3.76 3.05 3.95
N LEU A 47 4.38 3.74 4.91
CA LEU A 47 3.93 3.67 6.31
C LEU A 47 2.50 4.20 6.45
N SER A 48 2.14 5.24 5.71
CA SER A 48 0.78 5.77 5.69
C SER A 48 -0.25 4.75 5.23
N GLU A 49 0.06 3.97 4.21
CA GLU A 49 -0.79 2.88 3.74
C GLU A 49 -0.92 1.78 4.81
N LEU A 50 0.19 1.40 5.42
CA LEU A 50 0.21 0.39 6.48
C LEU A 50 -0.58 0.83 7.72
N GLN A 51 -0.52 2.11 8.08
CA GLN A 51 -1.32 2.68 9.17
C GLN A 51 -2.81 2.70 8.85
N ARG A 52 -3.17 3.03 7.62
CA ARG A 52 -4.56 3.13 7.19
C ARG A 52 -5.23 1.76 7.02
N LYS A 53 -4.54 0.84 6.36
CA LYS A 53 -5.08 -0.49 6.02
C LYS A 53 -4.74 -1.58 7.04
N GLY A 54 -3.72 -1.37 7.85
CA GLY A 54 -3.22 -2.36 8.82
C GLY A 54 -2.35 -3.46 8.21
N VAL A 55 -2.37 -3.61 6.89
CA VAL A 55 -1.60 -4.63 6.16
C VAL A 55 -1.31 -4.16 4.74
N ILE A 56 -0.15 -4.50 4.23
CA ILE A 56 0.21 -4.36 2.82
C ILE A 56 0.27 -5.75 2.19
N LYS A 57 -0.48 -5.95 1.12
CA LYS A 57 -0.43 -7.16 0.29
C LYS A 57 0.22 -6.82 -1.06
N THR A 58 1.19 -7.60 -1.48
CA THR A 58 1.75 -7.49 -2.83
C THR A 58 2.14 -8.85 -3.37
N SER A 59 1.85 -9.09 -4.64
CA SER A 59 2.27 -10.28 -5.39
C SER A 59 3.52 -10.04 -6.22
N GLN A 60 4.04 -8.81 -6.24
CA GLN A 60 5.13 -8.41 -7.12
C GLN A 60 6.51 -8.50 -6.47
N PHE A 61 6.60 -9.02 -5.25
CA PHE A 61 7.89 -9.25 -4.61
C PHE A 61 8.60 -10.44 -5.23
N SER A 62 9.92 -10.34 -5.43
CA SER A 62 10.72 -11.35 -6.13
C SER A 62 10.68 -12.74 -5.50
N ALA A 63 10.50 -12.81 -4.19
CA ALA A 63 10.40 -14.08 -3.44
C ALA A 63 8.96 -14.61 -3.30
N GLY A 64 8.00 -14.04 -4.04
CA GLY A 64 6.59 -14.45 -4.04
C GLY A 64 5.65 -13.49 -3.34
N PRO A 65 4.38 -13.87 -3.19
CA PRO A 65 3.38 -13.03 -2.55
C PRO A 65 3.76 -12.70 -1.11
N LEU A 66 3.58 -11.45 -0.72
CA LEU A 66 4.05 -10.87 0.54
C LEU A 66 2.91 -10.22 1.31
N LEU A 67 2.89 -10.44 2.62
CA LEU A 67 2.11 -9.68 3.59
C LEU A 67 3.06 -8.92 4.51
N VAL A 68 2.80 -7.63 4.68
CA VAL A 68 3.53 -6.78 5.63
C VAL A 68 2.55 -6.19 6.62
N ILE A 69 2.88 -6.29 7.90
CA ILE A 69 2.12 -5.71 9.01
C ILE A 69 3.04 -4.84 9.86
N ARG A 70 2.46 -3.96 10.68
CA ARG A 70 3.19 -3.35 11.78
C ARG A 70 3.36 -4.38 12.88
N ASN A 71 4.53 -4.40 13.48
CA ASN A 71 4.75 -5.27 14.65
C ASN A 71 3.80 -4.87 15.78
N PRO A 72 2.93 -5.76 16.26
CA PRO A 72 1.99 -5.44 17.34
C PRO A 72 2.68 -5.06 18.66
N GLN A 73 3.89 -5.56 18.90
CA GLN A 73 4.68 -5.27 20.09
C GLN A 73 5.55 -4.03 19.95
N ASP A 74 5.97 -3.71 18.74
CA ASP A 74 6.81 -2.55 18.45
C ASP A 74 6.33 -1.87 17.15
N PRO A 75 5.40 -0.90 17.23
CA PRO A 75 4.83 -0.25 16.07
C PRO A 75 5.83 0.53 15.20
N SER A 76 7.06 0.73 15.66
CA SER A 76 8.14 1.32 14.87
C SER A 76 8.76 0.34 13.87
N LYS A 77 8.44 -0.94 14.00
CA LYS A 77 8.94 -2.02 13.14
C LYS A 77 7.84 -2.63 12.29
N ALA A 78 8.24 -3.20 11.16
CA ALA A 78 7.37 -3.98 10.30
C ALA A 78 7.78 -5.45 10.33
N ILE A 79 6.79 -6.32 10.09
CA ILE A 79 6.98 -7.76 9.91
C ILE A 79 6.51 -8.11 8.51
N ALA A 80 7.31 -8.84 7.76
CA ALA A 80 6.99 -9.31 6.42
C ALA A 80 7.04 -10.83 6.36
N VAL A 81 5.98 -11.44 5.82
CA VAL A 81 5.89 -12.88 5.64
C VAL A 81 5.38 -13.22 4.25
N ASN A 82 5.73 -14.40 3.76
CA ASN A 82 5.09 -14.94 2.57
C ASN A 82 3.62 -15.22 2.87
N SER A 83 2.74 -14.75 1.99
CA SER A 83 1.29 -14.90 2.19
C SER A 83 0.76 -16.30 1.89
N ILE A 84 1.57 -17.18 1.34
CA ILE A 84 1.14 -18.52 0.96
C ILE A 84 1.24 -19.47 2.15
N CYS A 85 0.10 -20.04 2.51
CA CYS A 85 0.04 -21.09 3.53
C CYS A 85 0.81 -22.33 3.08
N PRO A 86 1.78 -22.82 3.85
CA PRO A 86 2.59 -23.97 3.45
C PRO A 86 1.82 -25.29 3.41
N HIS A 87 0.59 -25.32 3.91
CA HIS A 87 -0.23 -26.53 3.92
C HIS A 87 -0.80 -26.87 2.52
N LYS A 88 -1.52 -25.92 1.88
CA LYS A 88 -2.16 -26.13 0.59
C LYS A 88 -2.06 -24.95 -0.38
N GLY A 89 -1.17 -24.01 -0.18
CA GLY A 89 -0.97 -22.90 -1.06
C GLY A 89 -2.06 -21.82 -1.04
N CYS A 90 -2.97 -21.83 -0.06
CA CYS A 90 -3.93 -20.75 0.13
C CYS A 90 -3.26 -19.50 0.70
N GLU A 91 -3.74 -18.32 0.30
CA GLU A 91 -3.28 -17.09 0.91
C GLU A 91 -3.82 -16.94 2.34
N VAL A 92 -2.94 -16.57 3.26
CA VAL A 92 -3.32 -16.22 4.64
C VAL A 92 -3.79 -14.76 4.71
N ASP A 93 -4.67 -14.46 5.67
CA ASP A 93 -5.13 -13.13 5.99
C ASP A 93 -4.66 -12.69 7.37
N TRP A 94 -4.35 -11.39 7.50
CA TRP A 94 -4.06 -10.79 8.78
C TRP A 94 -5.33 -10.46 9.55
N LYS A 95 -5.43 -10.97 10.77
CA LYS A 95 -6.53 -10.67 11.71
C LYS A 95 -6.00 -9.83 12.88
N ALA A 96 -6.14 -8.51 12.75
CA ALA A 96 -5.63 -7.55 13.73
C ALA A 96 -6.21 -7.76 15.13
N LYS A 97 -7.48 -8.15 15.24
CA LYS A 97 -8.14 -8.42 16.53
C LYS A 97 -7.41 -9.49 17.34
N ASN A 98 -6.90 -10.51 16.69
CA ASN A 98 -6.26 -11.65 17.32
C ASN A 98 -4.73 -11.58 17.22
N SER A 99 -4.20 -10.57 16.52
CA SER A 99 -2.77 -10.47 16.17
C SER A 99 -2.22 -11.76 15.58
N GLN A 100 -2.95 -12.33 14.61
CA GLN A 100 -2.61 -13.60 13.97
C GLN A 100 -2.87 -13.56 12.48
N PHE A 101 -2.06 -14.31 11.74
CA PHE A 101 -2.39 -14.71 10.38
C PHE A 101 -3.29 -15.94 10.41
N VAL A 102 -4.30 -15.96 9.57
CA VAL A 102 -5.26 -17.08 9.48
C VAL A 102 -5.37 -17.53 8.03
N CYS A 103 -5.21 -18.82 7.80
CA CYS A 103 -5.48 -19.43 6.51
C CYS A 103 -6.98 -19.74 6.42
N PRO A 104 -7.72 -19.12 5.48
CA PRO A 104 -9.17 -19.32 5.38
C PRO A 104 -9.56 -20.71 4.89
N CYS A 105 -8.67 -21.44 4.21
CA CYS A 105 -8.97 -22.76 3.64
C CYS A 105 -9.22 -23.82 4.72
N HIS A 106 -8.40 -23.86 5.77
CA HIS A 106 -8.45 -24.91 6.82
C HIS A 106 -8.31 -24.38 8.24
N GLY A 107 -8.27 -23.06 8.39
CA GLY A 107 -8.19 -22.42 9.70
C GLY A 107 -6.83 -22.50 10.39
N ALA A 108 -5.76 -22.79 9.67
CA ALA A 108 -4.40 -22.70 10.21
C ALA A 108 -4.11 -21.28 10.73
N LYS A 109 -3.45 -21.18 11.86
CA LYS A 109 -3.14 -19.92 12.53
C LYS A 109 -1.64 -19.77 12.76
N PHE A 110 -1.16 -18.55 12.61
CA PHE A 110 0.26 -18.21 12.76
C PHE A 110 0.41 -16.95 13.61
N THR A 111 1.50 -16.86 14.35
CA THR A 111 1.87 -15.65 15.10
C THR A 111 2.17 -14.49 14.12
N PRO A 112 2.30 -13.24 14.62
CA PRO A 112 2.75 -12.13 13.78
C PRO A 112 4.09 -12.40 13.08
N GLU A 113 4.97 -13.17 13.67
CA GLU A 113 6.28 -13.58 13.12
C GLU A 113 6.16 -14.73 12.10
N GLY A 114 4.96 -15.28 11.92
CA GLY A 114 4.71 -16.36 11.00
C GLY A 114 4.87 -17.76 11.57
N THR A 115 5.08 -17.91 12.87
CA THR A 115 5.21 -19.22 13.53
C THR A 115 3.84 -19.91 13.65
N VAL A 116 3.77 -21.21 13.36
CA VAL A 116 2.55 -21.99 13.48
C VAL A 116 2.03 -22.00 14.92
N VAL A 117 0.76 -21.65 15.10
CA VAL A 117 0.03 -21.75 16.37
C VAL A 117 -0.95 -22.90 16.34
N LYS A 118 -1.63 -23.09 15.22
CA LYS A 118 -2.64 -24.13 15.02
C LYS A 118 -2.54 -24.74 13.64
N GLY A 119 -2.56 -26.10 13.58
CA GLY A 119 -2.64 -26.84 12.32
C GLY A 119 -3.94 -26.60 11.55
N PRO A 120 -4.03 -27.14 10.33
CA PRO A 120 -3.26 -28.27 9.80
C PRO A 120 -1.87 -27.96 9.25
N ALA A 121 -1.45 -26.68 9.13
CA ALA A 121 -0.10 -26.36 8.70
C ALA A 121 0.93 -26.88 9.72
N THR A 122 1.96 -27.53 9.21
CA THR A 122 3.07 -28.07 10.03
C THR A 122 4.33 -27.22 9.96
N LYS A 123 4.39 -26.30 8.99
CA LYS A 123 5.51 -25.40 8.76
C LYS A 123 5.08 -23.95 8.99
N SER A 124 6.01 -23.16 9.53
CA SER A 124 5.82 -21.72 9.68
C SER A 124 5.81 -21.01 8.32
N LEU A 125 5.19 -19.83 8.28
CA LEU A 125 5.30 -18.94 7.12
C LEU A 125 6.75 -18.50 6.97
N THR A 126 7.22 -18.39 5.71
CA THR A 126 8.53 -17.81 5.43
C THR A 126 8.51 -16.33 5.81
N SER A 127 9.40 -15.91 6.67
CA SER A 127 9.56 -14.52 7.07
C SER A 127 10.71 -13.85 6.31
N PHE A 128 10.57 -12.54 6.08
CA PHE A 128 11.56 -11.71 5.42
C PHE A 128 12.00 -10.60 6.35
N LYS A 129 13.18 -10.03 6.08
CA LYS A 129 13.62 -8.84 6.80
C LYS A 129 12.80 -7.64 6.34
N ALA A 130 12.24 -6.91 7.29
CA ALA A 130 11.48 -5.70 7.02
C ALA A 130 11.98 -4.54 7.88
N LYS A 131 11.94 -3.34 7.33
CA LYS A 131 12.26 -2.10 8.06
C LYS A 131 11.40 -0.95 7.55
N ILE A 132 11.28 0.08 8.38
CA ILE A 132 10.61 1.32 8.03
C ILE A 132 11.67 2.43 8.00
N GLU A 133 11.78 3.13 6.87
CA GLU A 133 12.62 4.31 6.71
C GLU A 133 11.75 5.48 6.26
N GLY A 134 11.60 6.49 7.14
CA GLY A 134 10.70 7.61 6.88
C GLY A 134 9.27 7.11 6.64
N ASN A 135 8.72 7.35 5.45
CA ASN A 135 7.40 6.86 5.04
C ASN A 135 7.46 5.61 4.14
N SER A 136 8.64 5.00 3.99
CA SER A 136 8.82 3.82 3.14
C SER A 136 8.89 2.55 3.97
N VAL A 137 8.17 1.53 3.55
CA VAL A 137 8.25 0.17 4.09
C VAL A 137 9.10 -0.67 3.15
N LEU A 138 10.19 -1.19 3.67
CA LEU A 138 11.22 -1.89 2.91
C LEU A 138 11.30 -3.34 3.34
N VAL A 139 11.43 -4.24 2.39
CA VAL A 139 11.56 -5.68 2.62
C VAL A 139 12.71 -6.25 1.81
N LYS A 140 13.41 -7.19 2.41
CA LYS A 140 14.53 -7.94 1.79
C LYS A 140 14.25 -9.42 1.87
N SER A 141 14.43 -10.12 0.76
CA SER A 141 14.48 -11.58 0.75
C SER A 141 15.70 -12.07 1.53
N VAL A 142 15.54 -13.13 2.25
CA VAL A 142 16.61 -13.74 3.05
C VAL A 142 17.42 -14.71 2.18
#